data_1ba4c2a17a93973b95a4ce43ad27606f
#
_entry.id   1ba4c2a17a93973b95a4ce43ad27606f
#
_cell.length_a   1.000
_cell.length_b   1.000
_cell.length_c   1.000
_cell.angle_alpha   90.00
_cell.angle_beta   90.00
_cell.angle_gamma   90.00
#
_symmetry.space_group_name_H-M   'P 1'
#
loop_
_entity.id
_entity.type
_entity.pdbx_description
1 polymer ?
#
loop_
_entity_poly.entity_id
_entity_poly.type
_entity_poly.pdbx_seq_one_letter_code
_entity_poly.pdbx_strand_id
1 'polypeptide(L)'
;MIPLYTDAWQKNNVSFDAIYSGYMMGLTQIRHFLDFLEVFHKEKTFLLVDPVMGDDGMKYDVFCPELLEGMKELSRHAQMITPNLTEACLLADRDISFVCEKHSTDYLLKTAEEIAFELKERAQTEQEVVITGIKCYDEQIPYMYNLATTSNGLFTTQTQLFDRSFSGTGDLFASIMCGGRVNGMSTESAMKLAERFLHRCIEDTMKEDISTNDGVNFEKFLMELIQGISK
;
A
#
# COMPACT_ATOMS: atom_id res chain seq x y z
N MET A 1 16.54 5.69 -16.58
CA MET A 1 16.83 4.28 -16.24
C MET A 1 15.70 3.36 -16.68
N ILE A 2 14.43 3.61 -16.30
CA ILE A 2 13.25 2.78 -16.68
C ILE A 2 13.22 2.50 -18.19
N PRO A 3 13.32 3.48 -19.13
CA PRO A 3 13.25 3.19 -20.56
C PRO A 3 14.31 2.20 -21.05
N LEU A 4 15.52 2.24 -20.49
CA LEU A 4 16.60 1.31 -20.87
C LEU A 4 16.27 -0.14 -20.48
N TYR A 5 15.67 -0.34 -19.29
CA TYR A 5 15.22 -1.65 -18.87
C TYR A 5 14.01 -2.12 -19.68
N THR A 6 13.05 -1.22 -19.97
CA THR A 6 11.91 -1.51 -20.85
C THR A 6 12.38 -2.07 -22.19
N ASP A 7 13.31 -1.39 -22.86
CA ASP A 7 13.88 -1.81 -24.13
C ASP A 7 14.61 -3.17 -24.03
N ALA A 8 15.40 -3.35 -22.96
CA ALA A 8 16.16 -4.58 -22.79
C ALA A 8 15.24 -5.77 -22.50
N TRP A 9 14.25 -5.62 -21.66
CA TRP A 9 13.29 -6.67 -21.32
C TRP A 9 12.37 -7.01 -22.50
N GLN A 10 11.96 -6.02 -23.29
CA GLN A 10 11.18 -6.23 -24.50
C GLN A 10 11.97 -7.05 -25.55
N LYS A 11 13.25 -6.72 -25.76
CA LYS A 11 14.15 -7.48 -26.65
C LYS A 11 14.36 -8.92 -26.21
N ASN A 12 14.31 -9.16 -24.91
CA ASN A 12 14.46 -10.49 -24.31
C ASN A 12 13.15 -11.24 -24.11
N ASN A 13 12.02 -10.69 -24.60
CA ASN A 13 10.67 -11.25 -24.43
C ASN A 13 10.33 -11.58 -22.97
N VAL A 14 10.72 -10.71 -22.03
CA VAL A 14 10.37 -10.85 -20.62
C VAL A 14 8.87 -10.62 -20.42
N SER A 15 8.26 -11.35 -19.53
CA SER A 15 6.89 -11.14 -19.04
C SER A 15 6.87 -11.13 -17.52
N PHE A 16 5.84 -10.50 -16.95
CA PHE A 16 5.69 -10.38 -15.51
C PHE A 16 4.32 -10.91 -15.08
N ASP A 17 4.28 -11.70 -14.01
CA ASP A 17 3.04 -12.11 -13.36
C ASP A 17 2.46 -10.97 -12.53
N ALA A 18 3.34 -10.13 -11.95
CA ALA A 18 2.96 -8.89 -11.27
C ALA A 18 3.96 -7.77 -11.52
N ILE A 19 3.44 -6.56 -11.36
CA ILE A 19 4.20 -5.30 -11.33
C ILE A 19 3.79 -4.57 -10.05
N TYR A 20 4.78 -4.14 -9.27
CA TYR A 20 4.59 -3.35 -8.07
C TYR A 20 5.34 -2.02 -8.20
N SER A 21 4.66 -0.92 -7.91
CA SER A 21 5.29 0.39 -7.79
C SER A 21 5.06 0.99 -6.40
N GLY A 22 6.11 1.59 -5.83
CA GLY A 22 6.08 2.36 -4.60
C GLY A 22 6.45 3.81 -4.86
N TYR A 23 7.37 4.37 -4.05
CA TYR A 23 7.76 5.76 -4.09
C TYR A 23 8.29 6.24 -5.45
N MET A 24 7.74 7.34 -5.96
CA MET A 24 8.12 8.00 -7.20
C MET A 24 8.65 9.40 -6.92
N MET A 25 9.89 9.68 -7.34
CA MET A 25 10.57 10.96 -7.07
C MET A 25 10.11 12.11 -7.97
N GLY A 26 9.44 11.85 -9.08
CA GLY A 26 9.08 12.91 -10.02
C GLY A 26 8.22 12.46 -11.19
N LEU A 27 7.55 13.43 -11.80
CA LEU A 27 6.60 13.21 -12.89
C LEU A 27 7.22 12.47 -14.10
N THR A 28 8.50 12.73 -14.42
CA THR A 28 9.20 12.01 -15.48
C THR A 28 9.31 10.52 -15.20
N GLN A 29 9.51 10.14 -13.93
CA GLN A 29 9.57 8.73 -13.54
C GLN A 29 8.19 8.07 -13.68
N ILE A 30 7.12 8.75 -13.29
CA ILE A 30 5.75 8.25 -13.46
C ILE A 30 5.43 8.06 -14.96
N ARG A 31 5.75 9.03 -15.79
CA ARG A 31 5.54 8.92 -17.26
C ARG A 31 6.28 7.71 -17.84
N HIS A 32 7.56 7.56 -17.53
CA HIS A 32 8.32 6.39 -17.97
C HIS A 32 7.77 5.07 -17.45
N PHE A 33 7.15 5.09 -16.26
CA PHE A 33 6.52 3.90 -15.70
C PHE A 33 5.18 3.61 -16.39
N LEU A 34 4.40 4.62 -16.73
CA LEU A 34 3.19 4.45 -17.56
C LEU A 34 3.54 3.89 -18.96
N ASP A 35 4.59 4.42 -19.62
CA ASP A 35 5.10 3.87 -20.88
C ASP A 35 5.53 2.39 -20.73
N PHE A 36 6.14 2.05 -19.60
CA PHE A 36 6.50 0.66 -19.25
C PHE A 36 5.26 -0.21 -19.09
N LEU A 37 4.20 0.28 -18.46
CA LEU A 37 2.94 -0.45 -18.29
C LEU A 37 2.26 -0.73 -19.63
N GLU A 38 2.30 0.17 -20.62
CA GLU A 38 1.78 -0.08 -21.96
C GLU A 38 2.42 -1.31 -22.62
N VAL A 39 3.70 -1.56 -22.32
CA VAL A 39 4.45 -2.70 -22.88
C VAL A 39 4.20 -3.98 -22.07
N PHE A 40 4.23 -3.92 -20.74
CA PHE A 40 4.33 -5.10 -19.88
C PHE A 40 3.09 -5.42 -19.03
N HIS A 41 2.20 -4.46 -18.82
CA HIS A 41 0.93 -4.72 -18.12
C HIS A 41 -0.06 -5.37 -19.09
N LYS A 42 -0.17 -6.69 -19.01
CA LYS A 42 -1.04 -7.52 -19.84
C LYS A 42 -2.24 -7.99 -19.02
N GLU A 43 -3.23 -8.57 -19.67
CA GLU A 43 -4.48 -9.04 -19.06
C GLU A 43 -4.28 -9.89 -17.79
N LYS A 44 -3.21 -10.68 -17.77
CA LYS A 44 -2.88 -11.57 -16.63
C LYS A 44 -1.87 -10.98 -15.65
N THR A 45 -1.30 -9.82 -15.95
CA THR A 45 -0.31 -9.17 -15.08
C THR A 45 -1.02 -8.38 -14.01
N PHE A 46 -0.80 -8.73 -12.75
CA PHE A 46 -1.35 -8.00 -11.61
C PHE A 46 -0.55 -6.74 -11.34
N LEU A 47 -1.20 -5.56 -11.33
CA LEU A 47 -0.57 -4.29 -10.98
C LEU A 47 -1.02 -3.85 -9.60
N LEU A 48 -0.05 -3.71 -8.69
CA LEU A 48 -0.23 -3.06 -7.38
C LEU A 48 0.51 -1.72 -7.39
N VAL A 49 -0.17 -0.67 -6.95
CA VAL A 49 0.43 0.65 -6.74
C VAL A 49 0.31 1.02 -5.26
N ASP A 50 1.47 1.21 -4.63
CA ASP A 50 1.59 1.82 -3.30
C ASP A 50 1.87 3.31 -3.51
N PRO A 51 0.88 4.19 -3.30
CA PRO A 51 0.97 5.59 -3.72
C PRO A 51 1.67 6.46 -2.67
N VAL A 52 2.94 6.19 -2.41
CA VAL A 52 3.73 6.83 -1.35
C VAL A 52 3.85 8.33 -1.58
N MET A 53 3.05 9.14 -0.86
CA MET A 53 2.95 10.60 -1.03
C MET A 53 2.99 11.40 0.27
N GLY A 54 2.72 10.77 1.40
CA GLY A 54 2.63 11.42 2.70
C GLY A 54 2.25 10.44 3.81
N ASP A 55 2.29 10.90 5.05
CA ASP A 55 1.85 10.13 6.22
C ASP A 55 1.40 11.07 7.35
N ASP A 56 0.59 10.54 8.29
CA ASP A 56 0.14 11.26 9.49
C ASP A 56 -0.41 12.68 9.21
N GLY A 57 -1.26 12.81 8.17
CA GLY A 57 -1.87 14.08 7.77
C GLY A 57 -0.92 15.08 7.11
N MET A 58 0.28 14.66 6.72
CA MET A 58 1.26 15.51 6.06
C MET A 58 1.67 14.94 4.70
N LYS A 59 1.58 15.76 3.68
CA LYS A 59 2.10 15.47 2.35
C LYS A 59 3.62 15.72 2.33
N TYR A 60 4.38 14.83 1.69
CA TYR A 60 5.83 15.05 1.52
C TYR A 60 6.11 16.25 0.62
N ASP A 61 7.11 17.07 0.96
CA ASP A 61 7.46 18.32 0.27
C ASP A 61 7.75 18.15 -1.22
N VAL A 62 8.24 16.98 -1.64
CA VAL A 62 8.55 16.66 -3.04
C VAL A 62 7.28 16.58 -3.91
N PHE A 63 6.09 16.34 -3.33
CA PHE A 63 4.85 16.20 -4.07
C PHE A 63 4.24 17.56 -4.44
N CYS A 64 4.65 18.09 -5.60
CA CYS A 64 3.97 19.21 -6.27
C CYS A 64 2.63 18.76 -6.86
N PRO A 65 1.73 19.70 -7.25
CA PRO A 65 0.43 19.35 -7.84
C PRO A 65 0.53 18.42 -9.05
N GLU A 66 1.50 18.63 -9.93
CA GLU A 66 1.68 17.82 -11.13
C GLU A 66 2.09 16.38 -10.81
N LEU A 67 2.92 16.18 -9.77
CA LEU A 67 3.32 14.85 -9.32
C LEU A 67 2.14 14.13 -8.66
N LEU A 68 1.32 14.85 -7.90
CA LEU A 68 0.10 14.31 -7.31
C LEU A 68 -0.88 13.82 -8.38
N GLU A 69 -1.13 14.63 -9.42
CA GLU A 69 -1.98 14.20 -10.53
C GLU A 69 -1.43 13.00 -11.28
N GLY A 70 -0.11 12.95 -11.50
CA GLY A 70 0.54 11.77 -12.09
C GLY A 70 0.36 10.51 -11.23
N MET A 71 0.44 10.62 -9.90
CA MET A 71 0.21 9.49 -8.99
C MET A 71 -1.26 9.05 -8.99
N LYS A 72 -2.21 9.98 -9.05
CA LYS A 72 -3.63 9.66 -9.23
C LYS A 72 -3.89 8.91 -10.53
N GLU A 73 -3.27 9.37 -11.63
CA GLU A 73 -3.36 8.67 -12.92
C GLU A 73 -2.82 7.25 -12.82
N LEU A 74 -1.62 7.07 -12.29
CA LEU A 74 -1.01 5.76 -12.10
C LEU A 74 -1.88 4.83 -11.24
N SER A 75 -2.42 5.34 -10.14
CA SER A 75 -3.27 4.57 -9.22
C SER A 75 -4.54 4.04 -9.87
N ARG A 76 -5.11 4.77 -10.85
CA ARG A 76 -6.33 4.35 -11.57
C ARG A 76 -6.12 3.13 -12.47
N HIS A 77 -4.89 2.83 -12.89
CA HIS A 77 -4.56 1.66 -13.71
C HIS A 77 -4.38 0.38 -12.90
N ALA A 78 -4.22 0.48 -11.58
CA ALA A 78 -3.90 -0.67 -10.72
C ALA A 78 -5.12 -1.54 -10.43
N GLN A 79 -4.92 -2.86 -10.34
CA GLN A 79 -5.89 -3.78 -9.77
C GLN A 79 -5.94 -3.70 -8.24
N MET A 80 -4.86 -3.21 -7.60
CA MET A 80 -4.84 -2.94 -6.17
C MET A 80 -4.04 -1.68 -5.87
N ILE A 81 -4.54 -0.86 -4.95
CA ILE A 81 -3.78 0.24 -4.36
C ILE A 81 -3.73 0.06 -2.84
N THR A 82 -2.61 0.49 -2.22
CA THR A 82 -2.35 0.32 -0.78
C THR A 82 -2.09 1.65 -0.05
N PRO A 83 -2.89 2.70 -0.28
CA PRO A 83 -2.66 3.99 0.36
C PRO A 83 -2.81 3.90 1.89
N ASN A 84 -2.00 4.67 2.64
CA ASN A 84 -2.38 5.02 4.00
C ASN A 84 -3.55 6.04 4.00
N LEU A 85 -4.12 6.37 5.17
CA LEU A 85 -5.28 7.26 5.24
C LEU A 85 -5.00 8.65 4.65
N THR A 86 -3.79 9.20 4.84
CA THR A 86 -3.37 10.49 4.27
C THR A 86 -3.32 10.44 2.74
N GLU A 87 -2.73 9.40 2.20
CA GLU A 87 -2.61 9.17 0.77
C GLU A 87 -3.97 8.91 0.12
N ALA A 88 -4.84 8.17 0.79
CA ALA A 88 -6.20 7.94 0.34
C ALA A 88 -6.97 9.27 0.20
N CYS A 89 -6.82 10.18 1.17
CA CYS A 89 -7.39 11.53 1.08
C CYS A 89 -6.81 12.34 -0.09
N LEU A 90 -5.48 12.30 -0.28
CA LEU A 90 -4.83 12.99 -1.39
C LEU A 90 -5.30 12.47 -2.75
N LEU A 91 -5.44 11.14 -2.91
CA LEU A 91 -5.98 10.53 -4.13
C LEU A 91 -7.44 10.92 -4.39
N ALA A 92 -8.23 11.06 -3.32
CA ALA A 92 -9.65 11.41 -3.39
C ALA A 92 -9.93 12.92 -3.41
N ASP A 93 -8.90 13.78 -3.42
CA ASP A 93 -9.02 15.25 -3.34
C ASP A 93 -9.70 15.73 -2.05
N ARG A 94 -9.56 14.98 -0.95
CA ARG A 94 -10.10 15.35 0.36
C ARG A 94 -9.05 16.05 1.21
N ASP A 95 -9.53 16.86 2.16
CA ASP A 95 -8.68 17.50 3.15
C ASP A 95 -7.97 16.42 4.01
N ILE A 96 -6.66 16.58 4.21
CA ILE A 96 -5.83 15.68 5.03
C ILE A 96 -5.71 16.13 6.49
N SER A 97 -6.16 17.34 6.83
CA SER A 97 -5.97 17.91 8.17
C SER A 97 -6.67 17.09 9.26
N PHE A 98 -7.82 16.47 8.93
CA PHE A 98 -8.56 15.67 9.89
C PHE A 98 -7.79 14.42 10.36
N VAL A 99 -6.83 13.91 9.58
CA VAL A 99 -6.04 12.73 9.95
C VAL A 99 -5.24 12.96 11.23
N CYS A 100 -4.84 14.22 11.48
CA CYS A 100 -4.13 14.63 12.70
C CYS A 100 -5.07 14.92 13.89
N GLU A 101 -6.37 14.96 13.67
CA GLU A 101 -7.35 15.30 14.70
C GLU A 101 -7.80 14.05 15.47
N LYS A 102 -8.33 14.26 16.68
CA LYS A 102 -8.93 13.16 17.45
C LYS A 102 -10.35 12.90 16.98
N HIS A 103 -10.56 11.72 16.44
CA HIS A 103 -11.86 11.23 16.03
C HIS A 103 -12.17 9.89 16.69
N SER A 104 -13.45 9.52 16.74
CA SER A 104 -13.84 8.17 17.16
C SER A 104 -13.43 7.15 16.09
N THR A 105 -13.18 5.92 16.51
CA THR A 105 -12.89 4.79 15.63
C THR A 105 -13.97 4.66 14.54
N ASP A 106 -15.25 4.74 14.91
CA ASP A 106 -16.37 4.64 13.97
C ASP A 106 -16.32 5.73 12.89
N TYR A 107 -15.97 6.96 13.27
CA TYR A 107 -15.84 8.08 12.31
C TYR A 107 -14.71 7.81 11.30
N LEU A 108 -13.53 7.40 11.80
CA LEU A 108 -12.37 7.12 10.94
C LEU A 108 -12.61 5.95 9.99
N LEU A 109 -13.20 4.86 10.49
CA LEU A 109 -13.51 3.69 9.66
C LEU A 109 -14.56 4.02 8.58
N LYS A 110 -15.62 4.76 8.96
CA LYS A 110 -16.65 5.20 8.00
C LYS A 110 -16.07 6.14 6.95
N THR A 111 -15.21 7.07 7.34
CA THR A 111 -14.55 7.98 6.40
C THR A 111 -13.61 7.20 5.46
N ALA A 112 -12.85 6.24 5.97
CA ALA A 112 -12.00 5.39 5.15
C ALA A 112 -12.83 4.53 4.17
N GLU A 113 -13.97 4.00 4.60
CA GLU A 113 -14.92 3.28 3.74
C GLU A 113 -15.41 4.16 2.57
N GLU A 114 -15.89 5.36 2.87
CA GLU A 114 -16.36 6.32 1.85
C GLU A 114 -15.26 6.64 0.83
N ILE A 115 -14.03 6.89 1.32
CA ILE A 115 -12.88 7.17 0.46
C ILE A 115 -12.53 5.94 -0.40
N ALA A 116 -12.52 4.75 0.19
CA ALA A 116 -12.19 3.53 -0.53
C ALA A 116 -13.16 3.26 -1.69
N PHE A 117 -14.46 3.45 -1.47
CA PHE A 117 -15.46 3.34 -2.55
C PHE A 117 -15.31 4.42 -3.61
N GLU A 118 -15.05 5.67 -3.21
CA GLU A 118 -14.83 6.77 -4.15
C GLU A 118 -13.60 6.50 -5.04
N LEU A 119 -12.50 6.00 -4.48
CA LEU A 119 -11.31 5.64 -5.25
C LEU A 119 -11.59 4.48 -6.20
N LYS A 120 -12.31 3.46 -5.75
CA LYS A 120 -12.72 2.33 -6.58
C LYS A 120 -13.59 2.76 -7.77
N GLU A 121 -14.51 3.71 -7.58
CA GLU A 121 -15.34 4.26 -8.67
C GLU A 121 -14.53 5.06 -9.70
N ARG A 122 -13.43 5.69 -9.27
CA ARG A 122 -12.52 6.44 -10.15
C ARG A 122 -11.54 5.55 -10.93
N ALA A 123 -11.42 4.28 -10.57
CA ALA A 123 -10.49 3.34 -11.20
C ALA A 123 -10.89 3.00 -12.64
N GLN A 124 -9.90 2.65 -13.45
CA GLN A 124 -10.09 2.19 -14.83
C GLN A 124 -10.18 0.66 -14.94
N THR A 125 -10.00 -0.03 -13.82
CA THR A 125 -10.01 -1.49 -13.69
C THR A 125 -10.95 -1.93 -12.57
N GLU A 126 -11.19 -3.23 -12.45
CA GLU A 126 -11.74 -3.77 -11.21
C GLU A 126 -10.68 -3.68 -10.11
N GLN A 127 -10.74 -2.60 -9.34
CA GLN A 127 -9.74 -2.26 -8.34
C GLN A 127 -10.20 -2.66 -6.94
N GLU A 128 -9.28 -3.22 -6.17
CA GLU A 128 -9.37 -3.34 -4.72
C GLU A 128 -8.56 -2.22 -4.07
N VAL A 129 -9.17 -1.51 -3.13
CA VAL A 129 -8.53 -0.42 -2.37
C VAL A 129 -8.27 -0.91 -0.97
N VAL A 130 -7.02 -0.90 -0.54
CA VAL A 130 -6.59 -1.31 0.80
C VAL A 130 -6.05 -0.09 1.54
N ILE A 131 -6.89 0.57 2.34
CA ILE A 131 -6.44 1.70 3.16
C ILE A 131 -5.75 1.16 4.40
N THR A 132 -4.48 1.53 4.59
CA THR A 132 -3.64 1.07 5.69
C THR A 132 -3.45 2.16 6.75
N GLY A 133 -3.01 1.75 7.95
CA GLY A 133 -2.52 2.67 8.96
C GLY A 133 -3.57 3.59 9.57
N ILE A 134 -4.84 3.18 9.67
CA ILE A 134 -5.90 3.95 10.33
C ILE A 134 -5.69 3.88 11.83
N LYS A 135 -5.06 4.90 12.43
CA LYS A 135 -4.69 4.93 13.85
C LYS A 135 -5.87 5.42 14.70
N CYS A 136 -6.28 4.62 15.67
CA CYS A 136 -7.41 4.89 16.57
C CYS A 136 -6.95 4.93 18.02
N TYR A 137 -7.35 5.99 18.75
CA TYR A 137 -6.88 6.31 20.10
C TYR A 137 -8.01 6.51 21.12
N ASP A 138 -9.22 6.10 20.80
CA ASP A 138 -10.40 6.26 21.65
C ASP A 138 -10.58 5.14 22.70
N GLU A 139 -9.73 4.11 22.66
CA GLU A 139 -9.67 3.04 23.65
C GLU A 139 -8.46 3.20 24.58
N GLN A 140 -8.43 2.41 25.67
CA GLN A 140 -7.31 2.41 26.62
C GLN A 140 -5.99 1.97 25.97
N ILE A 141 -6.06 1.09 24.97
CA ILE A 141 -4.94 0.63 24.17
C ILE A 141 -5.17 1.14 22.75
N PRO A 142 -4.22 1.88 22.15
CA PRO A 142 -4.38 2.34 20.79
C PRO A 142 -4.30 1.19 19.79
N TYR A 143 -5.16 1.24 18.78
CA TYR A 143 -5.22 0.25 17.70
C TYR A 143 -4.96 0.89 16.34
N MET A 144 -4.49 0.07 15.42
CA MET A 144 -4.38 0.37 14.01
C MET A 144 -5.32 -0.54 13.23
N TYR A 145 -6.10 0.04 12.34
CA TYR A 145 -6.97 -0.70 11.42
C TYR A 145 -6.43 -0.61 10.00
N ASN A 146 -6.65 -1.67 9.23
CA ASN A 146 -6.57 -1.64 7.77
C ASN A 146 -7.94 -2.02 7.22
N LEU A 147 -8.36 -1.37 6.14
CA LEU A 147 -9.67 -1.55 5.53
C LEU A 147 -9.49 -1.86 4.04
N ALA A 148 -10.12 -2.90 3.54
CA ALA A 148 -10.08 -3.27 2.13
C ALA A 148 -11.48 -3.34 1.52
N THR A 149 -11.64 -2.85 0.28
CA THR A 149 -12.74 -3.23 -0.59
C THR A 149 -12.39 -4.52 -1.30
N THR A 150 -13.20 -5.55 -1.14
CA THR A 150 -12.99 -6.85 -1.77
C THR A 150 -14.18 -7.26 -2.63
N SER A 151 -14.07 -8.36 -3.35
CA SER A 151 -15.21 -8.93 -4.08
C SER A 151 -16.36 -9.37 -3.16
N ASN A 152 -16.06 -9.63 -1.88
CA ASN A 152 -17.03 -10.06 -0.86
C ASN A 152 -17.59 -8.86 -0.04
N GLY A 153 -17.23 -7.62 -0.38
CA GLY A 153 -17.57 -6.42 0.36
C GLY A 153 -16.39 -5.84 1.12
N LEU A 154 -16.68 -5.12 2.19
CA LEU A 154 -15.65 -4.54 3.06
C LEU A 154 -15.05 -5.60 3.99
N PHE A 155 -13.75 -5.50 4.15
CA PHE A 155 -13.00 -6.30 5.10
C PHE A 155 -12.09 -5.40 5.92
N THR A 156 -12.12 -5.54 7.24
CA THR A 156 -11.24 -4.80 8.15
C THR A 156 -10.42 -5.74 9.00
N THR A 157 -9.22 -5.30 9.33
CA THR A 157 -8.38 -5.94 10.33
C THR A 157 -8.02 -4.93 11.41
N GLN A 158 -7.66 -5.43 12.59
CA GLN A 158 -7.27 -4.63 13.74
C GLN A 158 -6.02 -5.23 14.36
N THR A 159 -5.01 -4.39 14.58
CA THR A 159 -3.79 -4.77 15.29
C THR A 159 -3.50 -3.75 16.39
N GLN A 160 -2.77 -4.16 17.43
CA GLN A 160 -2.29 -3.20 18.42
C GLN A 160 -1.31 -2.23 17.76
N LEU A 161 -1.50 -0.93 18.01
CA LEU A 161 -0.56 0.09 17.58
C LEU A 161 0.69 0.04 18.45
N PHE A 162 1.85 -0.04 17.84
CA PHE A 162 3.12 0.11 18.55
C PHE A 162 3.44 1.59 18.76
N ASP A 163 4.21 1.90 19.79
CA ASP A 163 4.66 3.26 20.13
C ASP A 163 5.78 3.79 19.21
N ARG A 164 6.34 2.89 18.37
CA ARG A 164 7.37 3.21 17.37
C ARG A 164 6.91 2.81 15.98
N SER A 165 7.13 3.69 15.02
CA SER A 165 6.91 3.42 13.59
C SER A 165 8.27 3.21 12.92
N PHE A 166 8.37 2.18 12.07
CA PHE A 166 9.60 1.83 11.37
C PHE A 166 9.45 2.06 9.86
N SER A 167 10.47 2.64 9.25
CA SER A 167 10.53 2.83 7.80
C SER A 167 10.44 1.50 7.05
N GLY A 168 9.78 1.48 5.89
CA GLY A 168 9.69 0.29 5.02
C GLY A 168 8.61 -0.73 5.42
N THR A 169 7.87 -0.53 6.51
CA THR A 169 6.76 -1.43 6.88
C THR A 169 5.63 -1.40 5.84
N GLY A 170 5.35 -0.25 5.24
CA GLY A 170 4.42 -0.10 4.11
C GLY A 170 4.88 -0.90 2.88
N ASP A 171 6.18 -0.78 2.52
CA ASP A 171 6.77 -1.53 1.40
C ASP A 171 6.68 -3.05 1.60
N LEU A 172 6.93 -3.52 2.83
CA LEU A 172 6.78 -4.94 3.17
C LEU A 172 5.32 -5.38 3.08
N PHE A 173 4.38 -4.57 3.60
CA PHE A 173 2.95 -4.84 3.50
C PHE A 173 2.54 -4.97 2.03
N ALA A 174 2.82 -3.97 1.21
CA ALA A 174 2.48 -3.96 -0.22
C ALA A 174 3.13 -5.12 -0.99
N SER A 175 4.39 -5.46 -0.66
CA SER A 175 5.09 -6.61 -1.26
C SER A 175 4.42 -7.93 -0.93
N ILE A 176 3.97 -8.13 0.33
CA ILE A 176 3.25 -9.34 0.76
C ILE A 176 1.87 -9.40 0.10
N MET A 177 1.16 -8.26 -0.01
CA MET A 177 -0.10 -8.18 -0.72
C MET A 177 0.08 -8.59 -2.19
N CYS A 178 1.06 -8.01 -2.89
CA CYS A 178 1.35 -8.31 -4.28
C CYS A 178 1.71 -9.79 -4.47
N GLY A 179 2.65 -10.32 -3.70
CA GLY A 179 3.07 -11.71 -3.75
C GLY A 179 1.95 -12.70 -3.42
N GLY A 180 1.13 -12.39 -2.40
CA GLY A 180 -0.03 -13.20 -2.02
C GLY A 180 -1.06 -13.29 -3.14
N ARG A 181 -1.41 -12.15 -3.75
CA ARG A 181 -2.38 -12.07 -4.86
C ARG A 181 -1.93 -12.87 -6.09
N VAL A 182 -0.67 -12.77 -6.48
CA VAL A 182 -0.11 -13.55 -7.60
C VAL A 182 -0.14 -15.05 -7.32
N ASN A 183 0.00 -15.44 -6.06
CA ASN A 183 -0.08 -16.84 -5.65
C ASN A 183 -1.52 -17.31 -5.32
N GLY A 184 -2.54 -16.55 -5.71
CA GLY A 184 -3.95 -16.94 -5.61
C GLY A 184 -4.61 -16.72 -4.25
N MET A 185 -3.96 -16.01 -3.34
CA MET A 185 -4.59 -15.65 -2.06
C MET A 185 -5.69 -14.61 -2.28
N SER A 186 -6.75 -14.67 -1.47
CA SER A 186 -7.69 -13.56 -1.37
C SER A 186 -7.04 -12.35 -0.69
N THR A 187 -7.56 -11.16 -0.94
CA THR A 187 -7.10 -9.92 -0.30
C THR A 187 -7.15 -10.01 1.22
N GLU A 188 -8.23 -10.58 1.77
CA GLU A 188 -8.38 -10.79 3.21
C GLU A 188 -7.30 -11.71 3.79
N SER A 189 -6.94 -12.77 3.06
CA SER A 189 -5.91 -13.72 3.49
C SER A 189 -4.52 -13.09 3.41
N ALA A 190 -4.23 -12.34 2.36
CA ALA A 190 -2.97 -11.64 2.17
C ALA A 190 -2.79 -10.53 3.25
N MET A 191 -3.85 -9.76 3.56
CA MET A 191 -3.83 -8.76 4.64
C MET A 191 -3.49 -9.40 6.00
N LYS A 192 -4.19 -10.48 6.36
CA LYS A 192 -3.93 -11.20 7.62
C LYS A 192 -2.50 -11.74 7.69
N LEU A 193 -1.96 -12.21 6.56
CA LEU A 193 -0.57 -12.68 6.49
C LEU A 193 0.42 -11.51 6.69
N ALA A 194 0.20 -10.40 5.98
CA ALA A 194 1.04 -9.21 6.06
C ALA A 194 1.08 -8.64 7.48
N GLU A 195 -0.08 -8.49 8.12
CA GLU A 195 -0.17 -7.97 9.47
C GLU A 195 0.50 -8.88 10.51
N ARG A 196 0.24 -10.18 10.45
CA ARG A 196 0.89 -11.13 11.35
C ARG A 196 2.40 -11.12 11.20
N PHE A 197 2.88 -11.06 9.96
CA PHE A 197 4.30 -11.00 9.65
C PHE A 197 4.93 -9.71 10.20
N LEU A 198 4.34 -8.56 9.87
CA LEU A 198 4.84 -7.26 10.31
C LEU A 198 4.79 -7.11 11.82
N HIS A 199 3.71 -7.56 12.47
CA HIS A 199 3.61 -7.53 13.94
C HIS A 199 4.80 -8.24 14.59
N ARG A 200 5.14 -9.44 14.11
CA ARG A 200 6.31 -10.20 14.61
C ARG A 200 7.64 -9.50 14.33
N CYS A 201 7.81 -8.94 13.14
CA CYS A 201 9.02 -8.20 12.78
C CYS A 201 9.20 -6.98 13.68
N ILE A 202 8.15 -6.20 13.90
CA ILE A 202 8.19 -5.01 14.76
C ILE A 202 8.46 -5.42 16.21
N GLU A 203 7.73 -6.40 16.75
CA GLU A 203 7.92 -6.90 18.11
C GLU A 203 9.35 -7.41 18.36
N ASP A 204 9.98 -8.06 17.39
CA ASP A 204 11.36 -8.53 17.51
C ASP A 204 12.35 -7.34 17.44
N THR A 205 12.13 -6.41 16.50
CA THR A 205 12.97 -5.22 16.33
C THR A 205 12.94 -4.30 17.55
N MET A 206 11.78 -4.16 18.20
CA MET A 206 11.63 -3.34 19.42
C MET A 206 12.45 -3.83 20.60
N LYS A 207 12.93 -5.07 20.59
CA LYS A 207 13.83 -5.62 21.62
C LYS A 207 15.28 -5.14 21.46
N GLU A 208 15.59 -4.55 20.30
CA GLU A 208 16.90 -4.06 19.95
C GLU A 208 16.90 -2.50 19.92
N ASP A 209 18.05 -1.90 20.17
CA ASP A 209 18.23 -0.43 20.08
C ASP A 209 18.57 -0.05 18.62
N ILE A 210 17.59 -0.24 17.74
CA ILE A 210 17.72 0.04 16.30
C ILE A 210 17.00 1.36 15.98
N SER A 211 17.59 2.18 15.12
CA SER A 211 16.94 3.39 14.59
C SER A 211 15.67 3.02 13.82
N THR A 212 14.61 3.81 13.98
CA THR A 212 13.37 3.62 13.21
C THR A 212 13.57 3.76 11.71
N ASN A 213 14.64 4.45 11.27
CA ASN A 213 14.98 4.61 9.86
C ASN A 213 15.66 3.37 9.26
N ASP A 214 16.17 2.45 10.08
CA ASP A 214 16.84 1.23 9.60
C ASP A 214 15.86 0.11 9.24
N GLY A 215 14.55 0.33 9.48
CA GLY A 215 13.50 -0.62 9.20
C GLY A 215 13.35 -1.69 10.27
N VAL A 216 12.72 -2.82 9.91
CA VAL A 216 12.45 -3.94 10.81
C VAL A 216 13.28 -5.18 10.45
N ASN A 217 13.61 -6.00 11.44
CA ASN A 217 14.31 -7.29 11.27
C ASN A 217 13.38 -8.35 10.65
N PHE A 218 13.15 -8.29 9.37
CA PHE A 218 12.17 -9.16 8.70
C PHE A 218 12.77 -10.47 8.19
N GLU A 219 14.06 -10.54 7.92
CA GLU A 219 14.74 -11.70 7.30
C GLU A 219 14.56 -12.97 8.13
N LYS A 220 14.54 -12.84 9.45
CA LYS A 220 14.36 -13.97 10.39
C LYS A 220 13.01 -14.70 10.18
N PHE A 221 12.02 -14.00 9.63
CA PHE A 221 10.64 -14.46 9.53
C PHE A 221 10.21 -14.82 8.10
N LEU A 222 11.07 -14.68 7.09
CA LEU A 222 10.75 -14.94 5.68
C LEU A 222 10.13 -16.33 5.42
N MET A 223 10.54 -17.35 6.19
CA MET A 223 9.95 -18.69 6.07
C MET A 223 8.46 -18.75 6.39
N GLU A 224 7.95 -17.81 7.17
CA GLU A 224 6.51 -17.74 7.49
C GLU A 224 5.68 -17.30 6.29
N LEU A 225 6.24 -16.44 5.42
CA LEU A 225 5.59 -16.03 4.18
C LEU A 225 5.43 -17.22 3.23
N ILE A 226 6.48 -18.05 3.09
CA ILE A 226 6.44 -19.25 2.25
C ILE A 226 5.37 -20.23 2.76
N GLN A 227 5.30 -20.47 4.06
CA GLN A 227 4.29 -21.34 4.68
C GLN A 227 2.88 -20.75 4.63
N GLY A 228 2.75 -19.42 4.67
CA GLY A 228 1.47 -18.71 4.60
C GLY A 228 0.84 -18.74 3.21
N ILE A 229 1.68 -18.66 2.16
CA ILE A 229 1.24 -18.69 0.76
C ILE A 229 0.88 -20.12 0.30
N SER A 230 1.49 -21.14 0.91
CA SER A 230 1.31 -22.56 0.52
C SER A 230 0.06 -23.23 1.09
N LYS A 231 -0.80 -22.50 1.80
CA LYS A 231 -2.06 -22.97 2.39
C LYS A 231 -3.25 -22.40 1.68
#